data_a89cb57f942386454172aeff84247478
#
_entry.id   a89cb57f942386454172aeff84247478
#
_cell.length_a   1.000
_cell.length_b   1.000
_cell.length_c   1.000
_cell.angle_alpha   90.00
_cell.angle_beta   90.00
_cell.angle_gamma   90.00
#
_symmetry.space_group_name_H-M   'P 1'
#
loop_
_entity.id
_entity.type
_entity.pdbx_description
1 polymer ?
#
loop_
_entity_poly.entity_id
_entity_poly.type
_entity_poly.pdbx_seq_one_letter_code
_entity_poly.pdbx_strand_id
1 'polypeptide(L)'
;MTLNSDGYFAQVIPLARGSNSFELGFSGPSGSYKKTIQISREKLKGAIAANTFAIDKNSLEPAEDRGVTAGDIVEFSCRATPNCQVEVELGSKKIKLTSLATLRNALKNSHGKAPANPLNKGLETAYGQVFQRYPANSPDLYVGLYKIQPGDNFAGAHPVFTLKNASQSESVALGTTIEVINQPRMAHTVHDETIVRVAPELARLTPLPEGVRVLTDGYQKDSIRVLYKTGKHVWIKKEDLAFEDPAAPAPRATPTTIQVQKDSYGEIIMLPLQERLPFIIEQSLTPNKLVLKLYGGTANTDWVYQAPENDTDSQLIENIAWKQPEDNVYELDLSLKAGRQWGYYADYDDNNLNLHIKYPPALTPLAQGNSGPRLAGLKVCIDPGHGGTESGALGPSGITEAEINLAIALKLKTLLEADGVNVCMTRTEDTDVSLQDRVDFARDHKVDLLISVHNNALPDGRDPLKEHGTSTYRYQPQSVELARTLKNSMVKELGLPDLGARYQNLALCRPTAMQAVLLEVAFVVNPDEYSHLINNEWQAKAAKSMLNGMLSYFGRQ
;
A
#
# COMPACT_ATOMS: atom_id res chain seq x y z
N MET A 1 38.22 9.00 5.60
CA MET A 1 37.20 7.93 5.55
C MET A 1 37.75 6.74 6.31
N THR A 2 36.91 6.10 7.13
CA THR A 2 37.30 4.89 7.86
C THR A 2 36.81 3.69 7.08
N LEU A 3 37.73 2.77 6.76
CA LEU A 3 37.40 1.48 6.13
C LEU A 3 37.09 0.47 7.23
N ASN A 4 36.16 -0.44 6.96
CA ASN A 4 36.00 -1.63 7.80
C ASN A 4 37.13 -2.66 7.52
N SER A 5 37.11 -3.83 8.19
CA SER A 5 38.12 -4.87 8.03
C SER A 5 38.25 -5.41 6.60
N ASP A 6 37.17 -5.36 5.83
CA ASP A 6 37.11 -5.87 4.45
C ASP A 6 37.33 -4.78 3.39
N GLY A 7 37.62 -3.54 3.83
CA GLY A 7 37.96 -2.43 2.97
C GLY A 7 36.76 -1.64 2.45
N TYR A 8 35.54 -1.89 2.94
CA TYR A 8 34.36 -1.11 2.59
C TYR A 8 34.21 0.13 3.45
N PHE A 9 33.57 1.15 2.90
CA PHE A 9 33.24 2.38 3.62
C PHE A 9 31.94 2.99 3.12
N ALA A 10 31.31 3.84 3.95
CA ALA A 10 30.23 4.73 3.56
C ALA A 10 30.54 6.15 4.01
N GLN A 11 30.17 7.14 3.21
CA GLN A 11 30.36 8.55 3.51
C GLN A 11 29.22 9.37 2.99
N VAL A 12 28.56 10.12 3.86
CA VAL A 12 27.58 11.13 3.45
C VAL A 12 28.32 12.36 2.97
N ILE A 13 28.08 12.77 1.73
CA ILE A 13 28.71 13.93 1.10
C ILE A 13 27.62 14.91 0.68
N PRO A 14 27.68 16.20 1.11
CA PRO A 14 26.74 17.20 0.64
C PRO A 14 26.99 17.50 -0.85
N LEU A 15 25.94 17.37 -1.67
CA LEU A 15 26.01 17.68 -3.08
C LEU A 15 25.54 19.13 -3.34
N ALA A 16 26.36 19.92 -4.03
CA ALA A 16 25.91 21.15 -4.66
C ALA A 16 24.94 20.83 -5.82
N ARG A 17 24.06 21.77 -6.17
CA ARG A 17 23.17 21.61 -7.34
C ARG A 17 23.97 21.60 -8.64
N GLY A 18 23.70 20.68 -9.53
CA GLY A 18 24.43 20.44 -10.76
C GLY A 18 25.46 19.32 -10.60
N SER A 19 26.51 19.34 -11.41
CA SER A 19 27.55 18.31 -11.41
C SER A 19 28.52 18.52 -10.26
N ASN A 20 28.80 17.45 -9.50
CA ASN A 20 29.79 17.38 -8.43
C ASN A 20 30.85 16.34 -8.81
N SER A 21 32.11 16.65 -8.59
CA SER A 21 33.23 15.76 -8.88
C SER A 21 33.99 15.47 -7.59
N PHE A 22 34.21 14.19 -7.31
CA PHE A 22 34.94 13.73 -6.14
C PHE A 22 36.10 12.82 -6.57
N GLU A 23 37.29 13.08 -6.00
CA GLU A 23 38.45 12.24 -6.19
C GLU A 23 38.59 11.28 -4.99
N LEU A 24 38.53 9.97 -5.26
CA LEU A 24 38.86 8.93 -4.29
C LEU A 24 40.29 8.52 -4.50
N GLY A 25 41.12 8.66 -3.47
CA GLY A 25 42.51 8.20 -3.47
C GLY A 25 42.72 7.10 -2.46
N PHE A 26 43.38 6.05 -2.86
CA PHE A 26 43.85 4.97 -1.99
C PHE A 26 45.37 4.88 -2.11
N SER A 27 46.06 4.76 -0.98
CA SER A 27 47.52 4.50 -0.91
C SER A 27 47.78 3.35 0.02
N GLY A 28 48.48 2.32 -0.48
CA GLY A 28 48.82 1.13 0.26
C GLY A 28 50.20 0.57 -0.13
N PRO A 29 50.65 -0.56 0.43
CA PRO A 29 51.97 -1.16 0.16
C PRO A 29 52.22 -1.47 -1.33
N SER A 30 51.13 -1.70 -2.11
CA SER A 30 51.17 -2.03 -3.55
C SER A 30 51.06 -0.78 -4.45
N GLY A 31 51.03 0.45 -3.91
CA GLY A 31 50.97 1.69 -4.68
C GLY A 31 49.79 2.60 -4.34
N SER A 32 49.63 3.63 -5.12
CA SER A 32 48.54 4.63 -4.98
C SER A 32 47.60 4.51 -6.17
N TYR A 33 46.29 4.56 -5.92
CA TYR A 33 45.23 4.53 -6.91
C TYR A 33 44.31 5.73 -6.72
N LYS A 34 43.87 6.33 -7.81
CA LYS A 34 42.91 7.45 -7.81
C LYS A 34 41.77 7.17 -8.76
N LYS A 35 40.54 7.48 -8.34
CA LYS A 35 39.32 7.38 -9.16
C LYS A 35 38.48 8.62 -8.98
N THR A 36 38.06 9.23 -10.07
CA THR A 36 37.12 10.34 -10.05
C THR A 36 35.69 9.83 -10.23
N ILE A 37 34.80 10.24 -9.33
CA ILE A 37 33.36 9.98 -9.41
C ILE A 37 32.65 11.29 -9.66
N GLN A 38 31.72 11.29 -10.62
CA GLN A 38 30.85 12.43 -10.90
C GLN A 38 29.41 12.08 -10.51
N ILE A 39 28.80 12.95 -9.70
CA ILE A 39 27.42 12.82 -9.24
C ILE A 39 26.69 14.13 -9.58
N SER A 40 25.59 14.01 -10.31
CA SER A 40 24.75 15.16 -10.64
C SER A 40 23.54 15.22 -9.70
N ARG A 41 23.38 16.35 -9.00
CA ARG A 41 22.16 16.66 -8.25
C ARG A 41 21.26 17.55 -9.10
N GLU A 42 20.03 17.14 -9.33
CA GLU A 42 19.07 17.95 -10.09
C GLU A 42 18.96 19.37 -9.51
N LYS A 43 18.97 20.35 -10.40
CA LYS A 43 18.58 21.72 -10.03
C LYS A 43 17.08 21.67 -9.76
N LEU A 44 16.64 21.97 -8.53
CA LEU A 44 15.23 22.26 -8.30
C LEU A 44 14.81 23.29 -9.36
N LYS A 45 13.68 23.06 -10.05
CA LYS A 45 13.08 24.09 -10.91
C LYS A 45 12.97 25.35 -10.05
N GLY A 46 13.71 26.38 -10.40
CA GLY A 46 13.77 27.61 -9.62
C GLY A 46 12.40 28.26 -9.53
N ALA A 47 12.10 28.94 -8.43
CA ALA A 47 10.95 29.84 -8.38
C ALA A 47 11.04 30.82 -9.55
N ILE A 48 9.90 31.17 -10.15
CA ILE A 48 9.85 32.19 -11.21
C ILE A 48 10.30 33.50 -10.61
N ALA A 49 11.32 34.12 -11.23
CA ALA A 49 11.84 35.38 -10.77
C ALA A 49 10.80 36.51 -10.95
N ALA A 50 10.71 37.43 -10.00
CA ALA A 50 9.73 38.51 -10.04
C ALA A 50 9.87 39.46 -11.25
N ASN A 51 11.02 39.48 -11.91
CA ASN A 51 11.28 40.26 -13.12
C ASN A 51 10.98 39.49 -14.45
N THR A 52 10.50 38.25 -14.38
CA THR A 52 10.16 37.46 -15.55
C THR A 52 8.64 37.29 -15.57
N PHE A 53 7.94 37.84 -16.56
CA PHE A 53 6.51 37.66 -16.71
C PHE A 53 6.22 36.33 -17.42
N ALA A 54 5.80 35.31 -16.66
CA ALA A 54 5.57 33.96 -17.20
C ALA A 54 4.72 33.07 -16.28
N ILE A 55 4.08 32.08 -16.89
CA ILE A 55 3.49 30.90 -16.24
C ILE A 55 4.38 29.68 -16.55
N ASP A 56 4.77 28.91 -15.52
CA ASP A 56 5.43 27.61 -15.74
C ASP A 56 4.40 26.57 -16.19
N LYS A 57 4.39 26.26 -17.49
CA LYS A 57 3.47 25.33 -18.15
C LYS A 57 3.51 23.90 -17.56
N ASN A 58 4.65 23.50 -16.96
CA ASN A 58 4.81 22.18 -16.35
C ASN A 58 4.36 22.13 -14.88
N SER A 59 3.81 23.21 -14.36
CA SER A 59 3.32 23.33 -12.98
C SER A 59 1.81 23.46 -12.89
N LEU A 60 1.12 23.37 -14.01
CA LEU A 60 -0.34 23.51 -14.06
C LEU A 60 -1.02 22.26 -13.50
N GLU A 61 -1.95 22.45 -12.55
CA GLU A 61 -2.79 21.40 -11.99
C GLU A 61 -4.30 21.68 -12.21
N PRO A 62 -5.11 20.64 -12.41
CA PRO A 62 -4.82 19.22 -12.32
C PRO A 62 -4.10 18.68 -13.57
N ALA A 63 -3.00 17.93 -13.36
CA ALA A 63 -2.19 17.35 -14.44
C ALA A 63 -2.86 16.15 -15.15
N GLU A 64 -4.02 15.71 -14.68
CA GLU A 64 -4.73 14.53 -15.17
C GLU A 64 -6.21 14.84 -15.41
N ASP A 65 -6.80 14.17 -16.41
CA ASP A 65 -8.24 14.24 -16.69
C ASP A 65 -9.05 13.80 -15.48
N ARG A 66 -10.16 14.51 -15.21
CA ARG A 66 -11.04 14.25 -14.07
C ARG A 66 -12.51 14.23 -14.45
N GLY A 67 -13.21 13.18 -14.02
CA GLY A 67 -14.66 13.14 -13.91
C GLY A 67 -15.08 13.43 -12.46
N VAL A 68 -15.90 14.45 -12.28
CA VAL A 68 -16.30 14.96 -10.95
C VAL A 68 -17.81 15.06 -10.84
N THR A 69 -18.34 15.05 -9.61
CA THR A 69 -19.78 15.24 -9.33
C THR A 69 -20.02 16.52 -8.54
N ALA A 70 -21.28 16.94 -8.47
CA ALA A 70 -21.69 18.06 -7.63
C ALA A 70 -21.27 17.83 -6.16
N GLY A 71 -20.60 18.82 -5.57
CA GLY A 71 -20.02 18.75 -4.23
C GLY A 71 -18.54 18.45 -4.18
N ASP A 72 -17.95 17.89 -5.24
CA ASP A 72 -16.50 17.68 -5.34
C ASP A 72 -15.73 19.01 -5.34
N ILE A 73 -14.51 18.98 -4.85
CA ILE A 73 -13.61 20.13 -4.85
C ILE A 73 -12.48 19.87 -5.83
N VAL A 74 -12.35 20.74 -6.82
CA VAL A 74 -11.23 20.76 -7.76
C VAL A 74 -10.22 21.81 -7.33
N GLU A 75 -8.97 21.39 -7.18
CA GLU A 75 -7.84 22.27 -6.95
C GLU A 75 -7.20 22.64 -8.27
N PHE A 76 -7.01 23.95 -8.47
CA PHE A 76 -6.23 24.52 -9.55
C PHE A 76 -4.98 25.15 -8.95
N SER A 77 -3.81 24.84 -9.49
CA SER A 77 -2.59 25.50 -9.08
C SER A 77 -1.61 25.68 -10.24
N CYS A 78 -0.76 26.70 -10.12
CA CYS A 78 0.33 26.94 -11.05
C CYS A 78 1.44 27.74 -10.39
N ARG A 79 2.67 27.64 -10.95
CA ARG A 79 3.74 28.59 -10.68
C ARG A 79 3.71 29.70 -11.71
N ALA A 80 3.70 30.94 -11.23
CA ALA A 80 3.64 32.12 -12.06
C ALA A 80 4.43 33.27 -11.40
N THR A 81 4.69 34.34 -12.14
CA THR A 81 5.35 35.55 -11.64
C THR A 81 4.70 36.02 -10.34
N PRO A 82 5.46 36.23 -9.27
CA PRO A 82 4.94 36.74 -8.01
C PRO A 82 4.23 38.10 -8.14
N ASN A 83 3.26 38.36 -7.26
CA ASN A 83 2.50 39.61 -7.18
C ASN A 83 1.66 39.97 -8.43
N CYS A 84 1.38 39.00 -9.27
CA CYS A 84 0.44 39.12 -10.40
C CYS A 84 -0.96 38.57 -10.05
N GLN A 85 -1.93 38.86 -10.90
CA GLN A 85 -3.26 38.24 -10.83
C GLN A 85 -3.23 36.96 -11.65
N VAL A 86 -3.76 35.86 -11.07
CA VAL A 86 -3.91 34.59 -11.76
C VAL A 86 -5.36 34.14 -11.67
N GLU A 87 -5.91 33.73 -12.80
CA GLU A 87 -7.29 33.25 -12.93
C GLU A 87 -7.31 31.99 -13.79
N VAL A 88 -8.19 31.06 -13.47
CA VAL A 88 -8.51 29.90 -14.32
C VAL A 88 -9.93 30.07 -14.87
N GLU A 89 -10.07 29.91 -16.18
CA GLU A 89 -11.35 29.80 -16.86
C GLU A 89 -11.63 28.32 -17.15
N LEU A 90 -12.79 27.83 -16.66
CA LEU A 90 -13.30 26.48 -16.87
C LEU A 90 -14.72 26.56 -17.40
N GLY A 91 -14.92 26.37 -18.70
CA GLY A 91 -16.17 26.66 -19.36
C GLY A 91 -16.58 28.12 -19.14
N SER A 92 -17.74 28.36 -18.55
CA SER A 92 -18.21 29.71 -18.21
C SER A 92 -17.74 30.22 -16.84
N LYS A 93 -17.01 29.44 -16.08
CA LYS A 93 -16.59 29.77 -14.71
C LYS A 93 -15.21 30.40 -14.69
N LYS A 94 -15.06 31.45 -13.89
CA LYS A 94 -13.79 32.11 -13.62
C LYS A 94 -13.39 31.92 -12.17
N ILE A 95 -12.25 31.31 -11.93
CA ILE A 95 -11.73 30.91 -10.62
C ILE A 95 -10.46 31.71 -10.36
N LYS A 96 -10.51 32.61 -9.38
CA LYS A 96 -9.33 33.38 -8.98
C LYS A 96 -8.37 32.51 -8.18
N LEU A 97 -7.10 32.47 -8.57
CA LEU A 97 -6.03 31.87 -7.82
C LEU A 97 -5.33 32.92 -6.97
N THR A 98 -4.96 32.54 -5.76
CA THR A 98 -4.27 33.43 -4.82
C THR A 98 -2.92 32.81 -4.47
N SER A 99 -1.86 33.64 -4.34
CA SER A 99 -0.56 33.10 -3.97
C SER A 99 -0.63 32.40 -2.60
N LEU A 100 0.05 31.27 -2.49
CA LEU A 100 0.04 30.47 -1.26
C LEU A 100 0.55 31.27 -0.04
N ALA A 101 1.49 32.16 -0.26
CA ALA A 101 2.01 33.08 0.78
C ALA A 101 0.90 34.03 1.29
N THR A 102 0.09 34.60 0.38
CA THR A 102 -1.04 35.47 0.73
C THR A 102 -2.12 34.69 1.48
N LEU A 103 -2.48 33.50 1.01
CA LEU A 103 -3.47 32.64 1.66
C LEU A 103 -3.04 32.27 3.09
N ARG A 104 -1.79 31.91 3.30
CA ARG A 104 -1.27 31.59 4.65
C ARG A 104 -1.30 32.79 5.59
N ASN A 105 -0.94 33.96 5.11
CA ASN A 105 -0.98 35.18 5.92
C ASN A 105 -2.44 35.56 6.29
N ALA A 106 -3.37 35.43 5.34
CA ALA A 106 -4.79 35.70 5.61
C ALA A 106 -5.35 34.73 6.66
N LEU A 107 -5.01 33.44 6.60
CA LEU A 107 -5.47 32.44 7.59
C LEU A 107 -4.86 32.65 8.97
N LYS A 108 -3.59 33.05 9.07
CA LYS A 108 -2.96 33.42 10.36
C LYS A 108 -3.70 34.58 11.04
N ASN A 109 -4.09 35.59 10.24
CA ASN A 109 -4.76 36.80 10.75
C ASN A 109 -6.24 36.59 11.06
N SER A 110 -6.87 35.56 10.51
CA SER A 110 -8.30 35.26 10.68
C SER A 110 -8.61 34.20 11.74
N HIS A 111 -7.65 33.84 12.60
CA HIS A 111 -7.79 32.75 13.58
C HIS A 111 -8.31 31.44 12.96
N GLY A 112 -7.83 31.13 11.75
CA GLY A 112 -8.15 29.90 11.04
C GLY A 112 -9.41 29.96 10.15
N LYS A 113 -10.04 31.13 9.99
CA LYS A 113 -11.15 31.29 9.04
C LYS A 113 -10.61 31.65 7.65
N ALA A 114 -11.07 30.95 6.63
CA ALA A 114 -10.71 31.26 5.24
C ALA A 114 -11.13 32.68 4.84
N PRO A 115 -10.39 33.35 3.91
CA PRO A 115 -10.77 34.68 3.43
C PRO A 115 -12.21 34.67 2.89
N ALA A 116 -12.95 35.72 3.21
CA ALA A 116 -14.36 35.88 2.84
C ALA A 116 -14.52 36.08 1.31
N ASN A 117 -14.40 35.01 0.56
CA ASN A 117 -14.87 34.90 -0.82
C ASN A 117 -16.13 34.02 -0.81
N PRO A 118 -17.28 34.48 -1.33
CA PRO A 118 -18.52 33.68 -1.38
C PRO A 118 -18.35 32.30 -2.04
N LEU A 119 -17.39 32.17 -2.97
CA LEU A 119 -17.04 30.91 -3.64
C LEU A 119 -16.21 29.95 -2.77
N ASN A 120 -15.63 30.43 -1.67
CA ASN A 120 -14.72 29.66 -0.81
C ASN A 120 -15.34 29.23 0.52
N LYS A 121 -16.62 29.50 0.75
CA LYS A 121 -17.30 29.12 1.99
C LYS A 121 -17.38 27.59 2.09
N GLY A 122 -16.83 27.01 3.15
CA GLY A 122 -16.78 25.56 3.39
C GLY A 122 -15.55 24.86 2.79
N LEU A 123 -14.55 25.61 2.30
CA LEU A 123 -13.31 25.06 1.74
C LEU A 123 -12.11 25.10 2.71
N GLU A 124 -12.31 25.47 3.97
CA GLU A 124 -11.25 25.65 4.96
C GLU A 124 -10.41 24.39 5.17
N THR A 125 -11.06 23.23 5.26
CA THR A 125 -10.39 21.93 5.41
C THR A 125 -9.54 21.59 4.18
N ALA A 126 -10.06 21.86 2.98
CA ALA A 126 -9.33 21.60 1.73
C ALA A 126 -8.10 22.51 1.60
N TYR A 127 -8.20 23.80 1.98
CA TYR A 127 -7.01 24.67 2.05
C TYR A 127 -6.00 24.21 3.11
N GLY A 128 -6.45 23.65 4.22
CA GLY A 128 -5.57 23.04 5.22
C GLY A 128 -4.71 21.91 4.63
N GLN A 129 -5.29 21.06 3.80
CA GLN A 129 -4.56 19.99 3.09
C GLN A 129 -3.58 20.53 2.05
N VAL A 130 -3.94 21.59 1.32
CA VAL A 130 -3.04 22.30 0.39
C VAL A 130 -1.80 22.80 1.13
N PHE A 131 -1.97 23.41 2.31
CA PHE A 131 -0.83 23.92 3.10
C PHE A 131 0.12 22.85 3.62
N GLN A 132 -0.35 21.63 3.82
CA GLN A 132 0.53 20.52 4.22
C GLN A 132 1.39 20.02 3.06
N ARG A 133 0.89 20.09 1.83
CA ARG A 133 1.59 19.60 0.63
C ARG A 133 2.70 20.51 0.13
N TYR A 134 2.60 21.81 0.34
CA TYR A 134 3.53 22.79 -0.24
C TYR A 134 4.38 23.50 0.80
N PRO A 135 5.68 23.81 0.48
CA PRO A 135 6.57 24.54 1.39
C PRO A 135 6.03 25.91 1.79
N ALA A 136 6.41 26.38 2.98
CA ALA A 136 5.92 27.66 3.53
C ALA A 136 6.24 28.88 2.67
N ASN A 137 7.38 28.87 1.97
CA ASN A 137 7.89 29.98 1.18
C ASN A 137 7.82 29.68 -0.33
N SER A 138 6.63 29.84 -0.90
CA SER A 138 6.40 29.70 -2.35
C SER A 138 5.58 30.90 -2.84
N PRO A 139 6.20 32.08 -3.03
CA PRO A 139 5.50 33.30 -3.45
C PRO A 139 5.02 33.22 -4.91
N ASP A 140 5.60 32.37 -5.70
CA ASP A 140 5.31 32.08 -7.11
C ASP A 140 4.23 31.00 -7.29
N LEU A 141 3.80 30.31 -6.23
CA LEU A 141 2.77 29.30 -6.29
C LEU A 141 1.38 29.92 -6.02
N TYR A 142 0.50 29.78 -6.98
CA TYR A 142 -0.89 30.24 -6.91
C TYR A 142 -1.82 29.02 -6.81
N VAL A 143 -2.85 29.12 -5.95
CA VAL A 143 -3.82 28.05 -5.71
C VAL A 143 -5.23 28.64 -5.66
N GLY A 144 -6.18 27.94 -6.27
CA GLY A 144 -7.61 28.18 -6.19
C GLY A 144 -8.38 26.88 -6.06
N LEU A 145 -9.40 26.88 -5.23
CA LEU A 145 -10.30 25.73 -5.05
C LEU A 145 -11.67 26.08 -5.62
N TYR A 146 -12.25 25.16 -6.37
CA TYR A 146 -13.62 25.27 -6.87
C TYR A 146 -14.46 24.08 -6.43
N LYS A 147 -15.56 24.35 -5.73
CA LYS A 147 -16.55 23.33 -5.39
C LYS A 147 -17.57 23.24 -6.51
N ILE A 148 -17.67 22.06 -7.13
CA ILE A 148 -18.65 21.80 -8.21
C ILE A 148 -20.06 22.02 -7.68
N GLN A 149 -20.83 22.85 -8.40
CA GLN A 149 -22.19 23.21 -8.05
C GLN A 149 -23.20 22.30 -8.76
N PRO A 150 -24.37 22.05 -8.17
CA PRO A 150 -25.47 21.43 -8.91
C PRO A 150 -25.77 22.22 -10.18
N GLY A 151 -25.81 21.53 -11.32
CA GLY A 151 -26.07 22.16 -12.63
C GLY A 151 -24.83 22.70 -13.35
N ASP A 152 -23.63 22.58 -12.77
CA ASP A 152 -22.41 22.79 -13.54
C ASP A 152 -22.32 21.75 -14.67
N ASN A 153 -21.89 22.22 -15.84
CA ASN A 153 -21.63 21.37 -16.99
C ASN A 153 -20.44 21.96 -17.75
N PHE A 154 -19.34 21.26 -17.73
CA PHE A 154 -18.12 21.71 -18.40
C PHE A 154 -17.87 21.01 -19.74
N ALA A 155 -18.65 19.98 -20.05
CA ALA A 155 -18.57 19.22 -21.32
C ALA A 155 -17.13 18.84 -21.73
N GLY A 156 -16.30 18.42 -20.77
CA GLY A 156 -14.89 18.11 -21.00
C GLY A 156 -14.02 19.36 -21.28
N ALA A 157 -14.34 20.49 -20.67
CA ALA A 157 -13.59 21.72 -20.87
C ALA A 157 -12.14 21.64 -20.37
N HIS A 158 -11.25 22.25 -21.14
CA HIS A 158 -9.85 22.45 -20.76
C HIS A 158 -9.73 23.70 -19.89
N PRO A 159 -9.13 23.62 -18.68
CA PRO A 159 -8.86 24.81 -17.88
C PRO A 159 -7.85 25.73 -18.57
N VAL A 160 -8.14 27.04 -18.63
CA VAL A 160 -7.26 28.04 -19.19
C VAL A 160 -6.74 28.94 -18.08
N PHE A 161 -5.45 28.89 -17.82
CA PHE A 161 -4.77 29.73 -16.83
C PHE A 161 -4.37 31.06 -17.46
N THR A 162 -4.72 32.17 -16.83
CA THR A 162 -4.38 33.51 -17.29
C THR A 162 -3.66 34.28 -16.19
N LEU A 163 -2.43 34.71 -16.51
CA LEU A 163 -1.62 35.61 -15.71
C LEU A 163 -1.78 37.03 -16.22
N LYS A 164 -2.01 37.99 -15.34
CA LYS A 164 -2.19 39.43 -15.67
C LYS A 164 -1.44 40.32 -14.71
N ASN A 165 -0.86 41.37 -15.25
CA ASN A 165 -0.42 42.56 -14.51
C ASN A 165 -0.98 43.82 -15.17
N ALA A 166 -0.49 45.04 -14.81
CA ALA A 166 -0.99 46.29 -15.35
C ALA A 166 -0.78 46.48 -16.87
N SER A 167 0.21 45.80 -17.47
CA SER A 167 0.64 46.00 -18.86
C SER A 167 0.66 44.73 -19.72
N GLN A 168 0.61 43.56 -19.11
CA GLN A 168 0.79 42.28 -19.81
C GLN A 168 -0.25 41.26 -19.42
N SER A 169 -0.58 40.35 -20.35
CA SER A 169 -1.43 39.18 -20.11
C SER A 169 -0.88 37.99 -20.88
N GLU A 170 -0.80 36.85 -20.22
CA GLU A 170 -0.42 35.56 -20.80
C GLU A 170 -1.46 34.52 -20.44
N SER A 171 -1.87 33.68 -21.39
CA SER A 171 -2.81 32.59 -21.15
C SER A 171 -2.24 31.27 -21.61
N VAL A 172 -2.45 30.22 -20.84
CA VAL A 172 -2.01 28.85 -21.11
C VAL A 172 -3.16 27.89 -20.86
N ALA A 173 -3.58 27.17 -21.89
CA ALA A 173 -4.56 26.11 -21.74
C ALA A 173 -3.90 24.85 -21.19
N LEU A 174 -4.55 24.21 -20.24
CA LEU A 174 -4.16 22.89 -19.72
C LEU A 174 -4.54 21.82 -20.75
N GLY A 175 -3.67 20.81 -20.93
CA GLY A 175 -3.94 19.69 -21.83
C GLY A 175 -5.02 18.73 -21.33
N THR A 176 -5.29 18.73 -20.03
CA THR A 176 -6.27 17.85 -19.36
C THR A 176 -7.67 18.46 -19.34
N THR A 177 -8.67 17.61 -19.15
CA THR A 177 -10.08 17.98 -19.13
C THR A 177 -10.71 17.78 -17.76
N ILE A 178 -11.78 18.53 -17.50
CA ILE A 178 -12.66 18.32 -16.36
C ILE A 178 -14.08 18.12 -16.88
N GLU A 179 -14.68 16.99 -16.54
CA GLU A 179 -16.03 16.61 -16.92
C GLU A 179 -16.90 16.49 -15.66
N VAL A 180 -18.13 16.99 -15.72
CA VAL A 180 -19.13 16.78 -14.66
C VAL A 180 -19.95 15.54 -14.97
N ILE A 181 -19.85 14.54 -14.11
CA ILE A 181 -20.61 13.31 -14.21
C ILE A 181 -21.96 13.53 -13.53
N ASN A 182 -23.00 13.69 -14.33
CA ASN A 182 -24.35 13.96 -13.84
C ASN A 182 -25.13 12.69 -13.51
N GLN A 183 -24.73 11.53 -14.07
CA GLN A 183 -25.38 10.25 -13.85
C GLN A 183 -24.31 9.18 -13.55
N PRO A 184 -24.36 8.57 -12.37
CA PRO A 184 -23.56 7.41 -12.07
C PRO A 184 -23.80 6.27 -13.07
N ARG A 185 -22.79 5.46 -13.34
CA ARG A 185 -22.87 4.31 -14.24
C ARG A 185 -22.51 3.02 -13.52
N MET A 186 -23.20 1.96 -13.91
CA MET A 186 -22.88 0.62 -13.44
C MET A 186 -21.66 0.05 -14.18
N ALA A 187 -20.85 -0.67 -13.43
CA ALA A 187 -19.77 -1.50 -13.94
C ALA A 187 -19.66 -2.76 -13.09
N HIS A 188 -18.94 -3.76 -13.57
CA HIS A 188 -18.55 -4.92 -12.77
C HIS A 188 -17.06 -5.19 -12.91
N THR A 189 -16.47 -5.84 -11.90
CA THR A 189 -15.07 -6.27 -11.89
C THR A 189 -14.85 -7.41 -12.87
N VAL A 190 -13.71 -7.43 -13.56
CA VAL A 190 -13.41 -8.42 -14.63
C VAL A 190 -12.28 -9.38 -14.26
N HIS A 191 -11.74 -9.26 -13.07
CA HIS A 191 -10.67 -10.12 -12.56
C HIS A 191 -10.93 -10.50 -11.11
N ASP A 192 -10.53 -11.71 -10.73
CA ASP A 192 -10.41 -12.07 -9.33
C ASP A 192 -9.34 -11.21 -8.64
N GLU A 193 -9.56 -10.89 -7.38
CA GLU A 193 -8.69 -9.99 -6.60
C GLU A 193 -8.49 -8.59 -7.22
N THR A 194 -9.54 -8.07 -7.88
CA THR A 194 -9.56 -6.69 -8.35
C THR A 194 -9.12 -5.71 -7.26
N ILE A 195 -8.09 -4.93 -7.57
CA ILE A 195 -7.46 -4.02 -6.60
C ILE A 195 -8.36 -2.83 -6.31
N VAL A 196 -8.83 -2.74 -5.08
CA VAL A 196 -9.58 -1.58 -4.56
C VAL A 196 -8.64 -0.68 -3.75
N ARG A 197 -8.73 0.64 -3.94
CA ARG A 197 -7.88 1.63 -3.27
C ARG A 197 -8.68 2.71 -2.55
N VAL A 198 -8.06 3.32 -1.53
CA VAL A 198 -8.66 4.47 -0.82
C VAL A 198 -8.63 5.76 -1.65
N ALA A 199 -7.67 5.88 -2.57
CA ALA A 199 -7.54 6.93 -3.57
C ALA A 199 -6.62 6.44 -4.69
N PRO A 200 -6.55 7.10 -5.86
CA PRO A 200 -5.64 6.73 -6.94
C PRO A 200 -4.21 6.53 -6.43
N GLU A 201 -3.61 5.41 -6.77
CA GLU A 201 -2.25 4.97 -6.40
C GLU A 201 -1.95 4.88 -4.89
N LEU A 202 -2.93 5.10 -4.01
CA LEU A 202 -2.76 4.99 -2.56
C LEU A 202 -3.08 3.57 -2.03
N ALA A 203 -3.22 3.46 -0.71
CA ALA A 203 -3.37 2.21 0.02
C ALA A 203 -4.51 1.33 -0.53
N ARG A 204 -4.27 0.02 -0.56
CA ARG A 204 -5.25 -0.99 -0.98
C ARG A 204 -6.19 -1.32 0.17
N LEU A 205 -7.42 -1.65 -0.20
CA LEU A 205 -8.47 -2.20 0.66
C LEU A 205 -8.65 -3.69 0.37
N THR A 206 -9.72 -4.28 0.90
CA THR A 206 -10.17 -5.64 0.55
C THR A 206 -10.33 -5.72 -0.97
N PRO A 207 -9.65 -6.66 -1.66
CA PRO A 207 -9.85 -6.86 -3.09
C PRO A 207 -11.27 -7.39 -3.35
N LEU A 208 -11.77 -7.18 -4.55
CA LEU A 208 -13.07 -7.70 -4.98
C LEU A 208 -12.88 -8.84 -5.99
N PRO A 209 -13.66 -9.93 -5.86
CA PRO A 209 -13.73 -10.98 -6.87
C PRO A 209 -14.28 -10.48 -8.21
N GLU A 210 -14.14 -11.29 -9.26
CA GLU A 210 -14.75 -11.06 -10.56
C GLU A 210 -16.29 -10.98 -10.47
N GLY A 211 -16.89 -10.16 -11.33
CA GLY A 211 -18.34 -10.02 -11.46
C GLY A 211 -19.03 -9.21 -10.36
N VAL A 212 -18.27 -8.60 -9.44
CA VAL A 212 -18.86 -7.72 -8.42
C VAL A 212 -19.33 -6.43 -9.07
N ARG A 213 -20.64 -6.14 -8.93
CA ARG A 213 -21.27 -4.97 -9.52
C ARG A 213 -21.05 -3.74 -8.63
N VAL A 214 -20.64 -2.64 -9.25
CA VAL A 214 -20.27 -1.40 -8.56
C VAL A 214 -20.87 -0.18 -9.27
N LEU A 215 -21.25 0.82 -8.49
CA LEU A 215 -21.72 2.10 -9.03
C LEU A 215 -20.55 3.08 -9.15
N THR A 216 -20.35 3.67 -10.32
CA THR A 216 -19.24 4.60 -10.58
C THR A 216 -19.76 6.02 -10.76
N ASP A 217 -19.09 7.02 -10.18
CA ASP A 217 -19.54 8.41 -10.20
C ASP A 217 -18.44 9.43 -10.53
N GLY A 218 -17.26 8.97 -10.96
CA GLY A 218 -16.17 9.85 -11.34
C GLY A 218 -14.93 9.08 -11.78
N TYR A 219 -13.89 9.82 -12.15
CA TYR A 219 -12.58 9.26 -12.50
C TYR A 219 -11.44 10.26 -12.31
N GLN A 220 -10.24 9.75 -12.18
CA GLN A 220 -9.00 10.49 -12.28
C GLN A 220 -8.03 9.67 -13.12
N LYS A 221 -7.69 10.17 -14.32
CA LYS A 221 -6.90 9.45 -15.33
C LYS A 221 -7.52 8.08 -15.64
N ASP A 222 -6.82 7.00 -15.35
CA ASP A 222 -7.24 5.60 -15.52
C ASP A 222 -7.86 4.98 -14.25
N SER A 223 -8.02 5.74 -13.19
CA SER A 223 -8.68 5.29 -11.95
C SER A 223 -10.12 5.74 -11.92
N ILE A 224 -11.04 4.79 -11.77
CA ILE A 224 -12.48 5.01 -11.68
C ILE A 224 -12.89 5.13 -10.22
N ARG A 225 -13.65 6.16 -9.90
CA ARG A 225 -14.22 6.36 -8.58
C ARG A 225 -15.51 5.54 -8.44
N VAL A 226 -15.54 4.70 -7.44
CA VAL A 226 -16.64 3.79 -7.13
C VAL A 226 -17.32 4.24 -5.85
N LEU A 227 -18.63 4.37 -5.90
CA LEU A 227 -19.48 4.75 -4.77
C LEU A 227 -19.95 3.48 -4.02
N TYR A 228 -19.38 3.20 -2.86
CA TYR A 228 -19.86 2.11 -1.99
C TYR A 228 -21.14 2.52 -1.24
N LYS A 229 -21.18 3.75 -0.74
CA LYS A 229 -22.33 4.40 -0.15
C LYS A 229 -22.15 5.91 -0.18
N THR A 230 -23.18 6.66 0.11
CA THR A 230 -23.10 8.14 0.21
C THR A 230 -21.94 8.57 1.10
N GLY A 231 -21.02 9.33 0.54
CA GLY A 231 -19.84 9.83 1.25
C GLY A 231 -18.69 8.82 1.42
N LYS A 232 -18.81 7.58 0.90
CA LYS A 232 -17.73 6.60 0.89
C LYS A 232 -17.38 6.15 -0.51
N HIS A 233 -16.27 6.65 -1.01
CA HIS A 233 -15.72 6.29 -2.32
C HIS A 233 -14.49 5.40 -2.16
N VAL A 234 -14.29 4.56 -3.16
CA VAL A 234 -13.08 3.79 -3.39
C VAL A 234 -12.66 3.94 -4.85
N TRP A 235 -11.52 3.41 -5.23
CA TRP A 235 -10.97 3.57 -6.56
C TRP A 235 -10.51 2.23 -7.13
N ILE A 236 -10.85 1.99 -8.39
CA ILE A 236 -10.51 0.79 -9.15
C ILE A 236 -9.94 1.23 -10.50
N LYS A 237 -8.95 0.53 -11.04
CA LYS A 237 -8.42 0.81 -12.37
C LYS A 237 -9.51 0.59 -13.42
N LYS A 238 -9.51 1.43 -14.46
CA LYS A 238 -10.47 1.33 -15.57
C LYS A 238 -10.40 0.00 -16.29
N GLU A 239 -9.19 -0.57 -16.41
CA GLU A 239 -8.94 -1.86 -17.05
C GLU A 239 -9.52 -3.05 -16.26
N ASP A 240 -9.73 -2.89 -14.97
CA ASP A 240 -10.32 -3.90 -14.07
C ASP A 240 -11.86 -3.84 -14.04
N LEU A 241 -12.50 -2.98 -14.85
CA LEU A 241 -13.94 -2.75 -14.88
C LEU A 241 -14.53 -2.86 -16.29
N ALA A 242 -15.63 -3.59 -16.42
CA ALA A 242 -16.49 -3.55 -17.60
C ALA A 242 -17.76 -2.74 -17.29
N PHE A 243 -18.01 -1.69 -18.09
CA PHE A 243 -19.19 -0.82 -17.92
C PHE A 243 -20.43 -1.49 -18.48
N GLU A 244 -21.54 -1.37 -17.75
CA GLU A 244 -22.85 -1.90 -18.11
C GLU A 244 -23.69 -0.87 -18.90
N ASP A 245 -24.88 -1.28 -19.31
CA ASP A 245 -25.87 -0.37 -19.90
C ASP A 245 -26.11 0.83 -18.98
N PRO A 246 -26.16 2.08 -19.51
CA PRO A 246 -26.42 3.27 -18.69
C PRO A 246 -27.73 3.22 -17.88
N ALA A 247 -28.71 2.40 -18.28
CA ALA A 247 -29.96 2.22 -17.57
C ALA A 247 -29.90 1.08 -16.52
N ALA A 248 -28.76 0.39 -16.37
CA ALA A 248 -28.65 -0.69 -15.41
C ALA A 248 -28.89 -0.19 -13.97
N PRO A 249 -29.74 -0.87 -13.18
CA PRO A 249 -30.03 -0.44 -11.81
C PRO A 249 -28.83 -0.66 -10.89
N ALA A 250 -28.74 0.15 -9.83
CA ALA A 250 -27.75 -0.06 -8.78
C ALA A 250 -27.92 -1.46 -8.14
N PRO A 251 -26.80 -2.14 -7.80
CA PRO A 251 -26.86 -3.51 -7.30
C PRO A 251 -27.47 -3.54 -5.91
N ARG A 252 -28.33 -4.54 -5.67
CA ARG A 252 -29.00 -4.73 -4.38
C ARG A 252 -29.17 -6.19 -4.07
N ALA A 253 -28.98 -6.56 -2.82
CA ALA A 253 -29.31 -7.88 -2.33
C ALA A 253 -29.91 -7.83 -0.92
N THR A 254 -30.66 -8.87 -0.61
CA THR A 254 -31.32 -9.03 0.68
C THR A 254 -30.87 -10.36 1.28
N PRO A 255 -29.80 -10.37 2.11
CA PRO A 255 -29.38 -11.58 2.80
C PRO A 255 -30.50 -12.10 3.72
N THR A 256 -30.97 -13.31 3.47
CA THR A 256 -32.07 -13.93 4.23
C THR A 256 -31.58 -15.03 5.18
N THR A 257 -30.48 -15.67 4.83
CA THR A 257 -29.89 -16.77 5.62
C THR A 257 -28.37 -16.60 5.70
N ILE A 258 -27.81 -17.15 6.76
CA ILE A 258 -26.36 -17.33 6.92
C ILE A 258 -26.13 -18.84 7.05
N GLN A 259 -25.25 -19.40 6.24
CA GLN A 259 -24.88 -20.81 6.31
C GLN A 259 -23.43 -20.95 6.79
N VAL A 260 -23.20 -21.91 7.69
CA VAL A 260 -21.85 -22.25 8.16
C VAL A 260 -21.49 -23.62 7.63
N GLN A 261 -20.41 -23.70 6.87
CA GLN A 261 -19.89 -24.94 6.29
C GLN A 261 -18.44 -25.14 6.73
N LYS A 262 -17.89 -26.32 6.52
CA LYS A 262 -16.52 -26.68 6.85
C LYS A 262 -15.87 -27.42 5.69
N ASP A 263 -14.58 -27.16 5.50
CA ASP A 263 -13.74 -27.94 4.60
C ASP A 263 -12.37 -28.23 5.25
N SER A 264 -11.42 -28.75 4.48
CA SER A 264 -10.06 -29.02 4.96
C SER A 264 -9.23 -27.78 5.20
N TYR A 265 -9.66 -26.60 4.70
CA TYR A 265 -8.99 -25.31 4.90
C TYR A 265 -9.46 -24.62 6.17
N GLY A 266 -10.79 -24.65 6.43
CA GLY A 266 -11.36 -23.89 7.52
C GLY A 266 -12.88 -23.94 7.62
N GLU A 267 -13.45 -22.89 8.17
CA GLU A 267 -14.90 -22.66 8.21
C GLU A 267 -15.30 -21.63 7.17
N ILE A 268 -16.43 -21.84 6.53
CA ILE A 268 -16.97 -21.02 5.45
C ILE A 268 -18.29 -20.42 5.90
N ILE A 269 -18.39 -19.10 5.91
CA ILE A 269 -19.63 -18.39 6.14
C ILE A 269 -20.18 -17.99 4.78
N MET A 270 -21.28 -18.63 4.38
CA MET A 270 -21.94 -18.40 3.11
C MET A 270 -23.16 -17.48 3.30
N LEU A 271 -23.22 -16.44 2.48
CA LEU A 271 -24.36 -15.53 2.35
C LEU A 271 -24.93 -15.68 0.94
N PRO A 272 -26.07 -16.38 0.76
CA PRO A 272 -26.78 -16.39 -0.51
C PRO A 272 -27.32 -15.00 -0.84
N LEU A 273 -26.95 -14.49 -2.01
CA LEU A 273 -27.34 -13.17 -2.49
C LEU A 273 -28.04 -13.27 -3.85
N GLN A 274 -28.73 -12.20 -4.25
CA GLN A 274 -29.34 -12.10 -5.57
C GLN A 274 -28.35 -11.58 -6.62
N GLU A 275 -27.38 -10.80 -6.17
CA GLU A 275 -26.35 -10.16 -6.99
C GLU A 275 -25.01 -10.13 -6.24
N ARG A 276 -23.90 -10.06 -6.96
CA ARG A 276 -22.56 -9.89 -6.38
C ARG A 276 -22.38 -8.44 -5.97
N LEU A 277 -22.35 -8.19 -4.67
CA LEU A 277 -22.20 -6.86 -4.08
C LEU A 277 -20.76 -6.57 -3.65
N PRO A 278 -20.33 -5.30 -3.66
CA PRO A 278 -19.03 -4.93 -3.10
C PRO A 278 -19.05 -5.02 -1.57
N PHE A 279 -17.91 -5.43 -1.01
CA PHE A 279 -17.76 -5.62 0.43
C PHE A 279 -16.39 -5.16 0.94
N ILE A 280 -16.29 -5.00 2.26
CA ILE A 280 -15.03 -4.81 2.99
C ILE A 280 -15.03 -5.75 4.18
N ILE A 281 -13.88 -6.37 4.46
CA ILE A 281 -13.66 -7.18 5.67
C ILE A 281 -12.69 -6.43 6.58
N GLU A 282 -13.12 -6.20 7.80
CA GLU A 282 -12.32 -5.58 8.86
C GLU A 282 -11.93 -6.65 9.89
N GLN A 283 -10.65 -6.69 10.27
CA GLN A 283 -10.10 -7.64 11.22
C GLN A 283 -9.74 -6.96 12.53
N SER A 284 -10.10 -7.58 13.66
CA SER A 284 -9.64 -7.21 14.99
C SER A 284 -9.11 -8.44 15.73
N LEU A 285 -8.07 -8.26 16.55
CA LEU A 285 -7.56 -9.31 17.44
C LEU A 285 -8.05 -9.10 18.90
N THR A 286 -8.51 -7.89 19.23
CA THR A 286 -9.02 -7.55 20.55
C THR A 286 -10.16 -6.54 20.41
N PRO A 287 -11.44 -6.98 20.46
CA PRO A 287 -11.88 -8.37 20.54
C PRO A 287 -11.52 -9.18 19.28
N ASN A 288 -11.42 -10.51 19.44
CA ASN A 288 -11.06 -11.43 18.35
C ASN A 288 -12.24 -11.59 17.40
N LYS A 289 -12.24 -10.87 16.26
CA LYS A 289 -13.38 -10.86 15.34
C LYS A 289 -13.02 -10.49 13.90
N LEU A 290 -13.90 -10.87 12.98
CA LEU A 290 -14.00 -10.35 11.63
C LEU A 290 -15.34 -9.63 11.45
N VAL A 291 -15.35 -8.55 10.69
CA VAL A 291 -16.56 -7.78 10.36
C VAL A 291 -16.64 -7.64 8.85
N LEU A 292 -17.65 -8.26 8.24
CA LEU A 292 -17.97 -8.12 6.83
C LEU A 292 -19.01 -7.01 6.65
N LYS A 293 -18.70 -5.99 5.86
CA LYS A 293 -19.62 -4.92 5.46
C LYS A 293 -19.95 -5.07 3.98
N LEU A 294 -21.21 -5.34 3.69
CA LEU A 294 -21.73 -5.55 2.35
C LEU A 294 -22.51 -4.30 1.91
N TYR A 295 -22.09 -3.66 0.83
CA TYR A 295 -22.68 -2.42 0.32
C TYR A 295 -23.72 -2.74 -0.78
N GLY A 296 -24.91 -2.18 -0.66
CA GLY A 296 -26.09 -2.56 -1.43
C GLY A 296 -26.96 -3.60 -0.73
N GLY A 297 -26.54 -4.09 0.45
CA GLY A 297 -27.26 -5.07 1.23
C GLY A 297 -28.35 -4.50 2.13
N THR A 298 -29.55 -5.09 2.11
CA THR A 298 -30.65 -4.78 3.04
C THR A 298 -30.90 -6.01 3.90
N ALA A 299 -30.85 -5.86 5.22
CA ALA A 299 -31.01 -6.97 6.14
C ALA A 299 -32.44 -7.52 6.13
N ASN A 300 -32.58 -8.81 5.89
CA ASN A 300 -33.79 -9.59 6.12
C ASN A 300 -33.38 -11.00 6.63
N THR A 301 -32.33 -11.04 7.43
CA THR A 301 -31.76 -12.29 7.92
C THR A 301 -32.55 -12.76 9.12
N ASP A 302 -33.28 -13.87 8.95
CA ASP A 302 -34.09 -14.48 9.99
C ASP A 302 -33.49 -15.79 10.49
N TRP A 303 -32.47 -16.32 9.79
CA TRP A 303 -31.97 -17.67 10.03
C TRP A 303 -30.45 -17.78 9.90
N VAL A 304 -29.84 -18.40 10.90
CA VAL A 304 -28.45 -18.89 10.83
C VAL A 304 -28.50 -20.41 10.77
N TYR A 305 -28.18 -20.97 9.60
CA TYR A 305 -28.14 -22.42 9.40
C TYR A 305 -26.70 -22.91 9.67
N GLN A 306 -26.56 -23.70 10.72
CA GLN A 306 -25.35 -24.46 10.96
C GLN A 306 -25.51 -25.85 10.35
N ALA A 307 -24.46 -26.38 9.73
CA ALA A 307 -24.47 -27.69 9.05
C ALA A 307 -24.93 -28.85 9.96
N PRO A 308 -25.33 -30.00 9.39
CA PRO A 308 -26.24 -30.96 10.02
C PRO A 308 -25.89 -31.48 11.40
N GLU A 309 -26.90 -31.95 12.11
CA GLU A 309 -27.05 -32.30 13.54
C GLU A 309 -25.91 -33.06 14.24
N ASN A 310 -24.89 -33.52 13.53
CA ASN A 310 -23.75 -34.28 14.08
C ASN A 310 -22.45 -33.50 14.17
N ASP A 311 -22.40 -32.22 13.74
CA ASP A 311 -21.21 -31.39 13.75
C ASP A 311 -21.53 -30.00 14.33
N THR A 312 -21.99 -30.02 15.58
CA THR A 312 -22.59 -28.85 16.25
C THR A 312 -21.61 -27.82 16.74
N ASP A 313 -20.30 -28.08 16.77
CA ASP A 313 -19.33 -27.14 17.34
C ASP A 313 -18.40 -26.57 16.26
N SER A 314 -18.67 -25.33 15.85
CA SER A 314 -17.66 -24.52 15.15
C SER A 314 -16.33 -24.55 15.94
N GLN A 315 -15.20 -24.74 15.27
CA GLN A 315 -13.89 -24.71 15.91
C GLN A 315 -13.35 -23.27 16.01
N LEU A 316 -13.78 -22.38 15.11
CA LEU A 316 -13.27 -21.02 14.98
C LEU A 316 -14.26 -19.95 15.45
N ILE A 317 -15.56 -20.15 15.20
CA ILE A 317 -16.58 -19.14 15.42
C ILE A 317 -17.21 -19.34 16.81
N GLU A 318 -17.27 -18.27 17.60
CA GLU A 318 -17.94 -18.21 18.87
C GLU A 318 -19.37 -17.70 18.73
N ASN A 319 -19.56 -16.65 17.92
CA ASN A 319 -20.87 -16.04 17.71
C ASN A 319 -20.96 -15.37 16.33
N ILE A 320 -22.15 -15.38 15.77
CA ILE A 320 -22.52 -14.69 14.52
C ILE A 320 -23.65 -13.71 14.84
N ALA A 321 -23.45 -12.44 14.50
CA ALA A 321 -24.45 -11.40 14.63
C ALA A 321 -24.50 -10.55 13.37
N TRP A 322 -25.67 -10.01 13.06
CA TRP A 322 -25.84 -9.10 11.93
C TRP A 322 -26.63 -7.87 12.33
N LYS A 323 -26.45 -6.80 11.58
CA LYS A 323 -27.17 -5.54 11.76
C LYS A 323 -27.22 -4.73 10.47
N GLN A 324 -28.13 -3.75 10.44
CA GLN A 324 -28.24 -2.73 9.41
C GLN A 324 -27.77 -1.39 10.00
N PRO A 325 -26.46 -1.06 9.99
CA PRO A 325 -25.98 0.18 10.61
C PRO A 325 -26.44 1.43 9.87
N GLU A 326 -26.66 1.31 8.56
CA GLU A 326 -27.11 2.38 7.66
C GLU A 326 -27.93 1.79 6.50
N ASP A 327 -28.67 2.62 5.78
CA ASP A 327 -29.35 2.20 4.56
C ASP A 327 -28.38 1.58 3.55
N ASN A 328 -28.76 0.45 3.00
CA ASN A 328 -27.95 -0.31 2.04
C ASN A 328 -26.54 -0.74 2.54
N VAL A 329 -26.34 -0.84 3.84
CA VAL A 329 -25.11 -1.42 4.42
C VAL A 329 -25.52 -2.56 5.37
N TYR A 330 -25.32 -3.79 4.93
CA TYR A 330 -25.47 -4.98 5.78
C TYR A 330 -24.12 -5.26 6.45
N GLU A 331 -24.12 -5.45 7.76
CA GLU A 331 -22.91 -5.77 8.52
C GLU A 331 -23.07 -7.12 9.22
N LEU A 332 -22.10 -8.00 8.99
CA LEU A 332 -21.98 -9.31 9.65
C LEU A 332 -20.79 -9.26 10.60
N ASP A 333 -21.05 -9.42 11.88
CA ASP A 333 -20.06 -9.50 12.97
C ASP A 333 -19.80 -10.97 13.32
N LEU A 334 -18.58 -11.45 13.13
CA LEU A 334 -18.15 -12.81 13.48
C LEU A 334 -17.19 -12.72 14.67
N SER A 335 -17.66 -13.06 15.87
CA SER A 335 -16.78 -13.24 17.02
C SER A 335 -16.07 -14.59 16.89
N LEU A 336 -14.75 -14.58 17.01
CA LEU A 336 -13.93 -15.78 16.90
C LEU A 336 -13.52 -16.28 18.28
N LYS A 337 -13.43 -17.60 18.44
CA LYS A 337 -12.93 -18.25 19.66
C LYS A 337 -11.52 -17.77 19.99
N ALA A 338 -11.13 -17.91 21.26
CA ALA A 338 -9.80 -17.53 21.70
C ALA A 338 -8.71 -18.27 20.90
N GLY A 339 -7.69 -17.53 20.49
CA GLY A 339 -6.58 -18.06 19.71
C GLY A 339 -6.08 -17.07 18.66
N ARG A 340 -5.10 -17.52 17.88
CA ARG A 340 -4.55 -16.75 16.75
C ARG A 340 -5.44 -16.89 15.53
N GLN A 341 -5.61 -15.80 14.78
CA GLN A 341 -6.18 -15.87 13.45
C GLN A 341 -5.11 -16.29 12.44
N TRP A 342 -5.44 -17.26 11.58
CA TRP A 342 -4.47 -17.86 10.64
C TRP A 342 -4.65 -17.42 9.20
N GLY A 343 -5.76 -16.77 8.92
CA GLY A 343 -6.09 -16.19 7.63
C GLY A 343 -7.57 -16.21 7.34
N TYR A 344 -7.95 -15.39 6.38
CA TYR A 344 -9.30 -15.34 5.81
C TYR A 344 -9.25 -14.77 4.40
N TYR A 345 -10.23 -15.12 3.59
CA TYR A 345 -10.50 -14.48 2.29
C TYR A 345 -11.97 -14.63 1.95
N ALA A 346 -12.44 -13.87 0.97
CA ALA A 346 -13.80 -14.02 0.48
C ALA A 346 -13.81 -14.13 -1.04
N ASP A 347 -14.72 -14.97 -1.53
CA ASP A 347 -14.98 -15.18 -2.95
C ASP A 347 -16.49 -15.26 -3.21
N TYR A 348 -16.86 -15.36 -4.49
CA TYR A 348 -18.21 -15.63 -4.93
C TYR A 348 -18.28 -16.95 -5.68
N ASP A 349 -19.16 -17.85 -5.23
CA ASP A 349 -19.62 -19.01 -5.99
C ASP A 349 -21.03 -18.72 -6.48
N ASP A 350 -21.20 -18.55 -7.79
CA ASP A 350 -22.37 -17.88 -8.38
C ASP A 350 -22.59 -16.51 -7.71
N ASN A 351 -23.73 -16.35 -7.00
CA ASN A 351 -24.04 -15.15 -6.21
C ASN A 351 -23.91 -15.39 -4.70
N ASN A 352 -23.39 -16.54 -4.26
CA ASN A 352 -23.13 -16.79 -2.85
C ASN A 352 -21.81 -16.13 -2.44
N LEU A 353 -21.85 -15.20 -1.51
CA LEU A 353 -20.64 -14.65 -0.91
C LEU A 353 -20.14 -15.61 0.17
N ASN A 354 -18.96 -16.18 -0.02
CA ASN A 354 -18.29 -17.08 0.89
C ASN A 354 -17.15 -16.36 1.62
N LEU A 355 -17.21 -16.30 2.93
CA LEU A 355 -16.09 -15.85 3.77
C LEU A 355 -15.42 -17.07 4.39
N HIS A 356 -14.23 -17.39 3.92
CA HIS A 356 -13.39 -18.49 4.39
C HIS A 356 -12.53 -18.03 5.57
N ILE A 357 -12.53 -18.81 6.66
CA ILE A 357 -11.72 -18.54 7.87
C ILE A 357 -10.83 -19.76 8.11
N LYS A 358 -9.52 -19.56 8.04
CA LYS A 358 -8.53 -20.65 8.04
C LYS A 358 -8.33 -21.26 9.42
N TYR A 359 -8.26 -22.59 9.48
CA TYR A 359 -7.83 -23.34 10.66
C TYR A 359 -6.38 -23.08 11.04
N PRO A 360 -6.02 -23.24 12.33
CA PRO A 360 -4.61 -23.33 12.72
C PRO A 360 -3.88 -24.43 11.93
N PRO A 361 -2.58 -24.28 11.65
CA PRO A 361 -1.81 -25.35 11.02
C PRO A 361 -1.82 -26.63 11.89
N ALA A 362 -2.03 -27.77 11.25
CA ALA A 362 -2.09 -29.07 11.91
C ALA A 362 -0.68 -29.59 12.21
N LEU A 363 0.00 -28.97 13.19
CA LEU A 363 1.34 -29.38 13.58
C LEU A 363 1.33 -30.76 14.24
N THR A 364 2.22 -31.63 13.78
CA THR A 364 2.43 -32.94 14.41
C THR A 364 2.87 -32.77 15.87
N PRO A 365 2.29 -33.49 16.83
CA PRO A 365 2.75 -33.48 18.21
C PRO A 365 4.22 -33.84 18.32
N LEU A 366 4.95 -33.16 19.23
CA LEU A 366 6.36 -33.49 19.45
C LEU A 366 6.50 -34.90 20.03
N ALA A 367 7.46 -35.64 19.53
CA ALA A 367 7.83 -36.93 20.13
C ALA A 367 8.38 -36.73 21.55
N GLN A 368 8.28 -37.76 22.39
CA GLN A 368 8.88 -37.74 23.74
C GLN A 368 10.37 -37.43 23.64
N GLY A 369 10.85 -36.48 24.44
CA GLY A 369 12.24 -36.05 24.42
C GLY A 369 12.61 -35.04 23.35
N ASN A 370 11.63 -34.39 22.71
CA ASN A 370 11.83 -33.37 21.65
C ASN A 370 12.73 -33.85 20.48
N SER A 371 12.80 -35.15 20.24
CA SER A 371 13.56 -35.74 19.13
C SER A 371 12.68 -35.81 17.89
N GLY A 372 13.13 -35.20 16.77
CA GLY A 372 12.44 -35.24 15.49
C GLY A 372 12.05 -33.86 14.93
N PRO A 373 11.36 -33.86 13.78
CA PRO A 373 10.93 -32.63 13.13
C PRO A 373 9.98 -31.82 14.01
N ARG A 374 10.35 -30.57 14.32
CA ARG A 374 9.62 -29.74 15.30
C ARG A 374 8.45 -28.98 14.69
N LEU A 375 8.46 -28.75 13.36
CA LEU A 375 7.45 -27.97 12.63
C LEU A 375 6.72 -28.81 11.59
N ALA A 376 6.72 -30.13 11.72
CA ALA A 376 6.03 -31.04 10.80
C ALA A 376 4.52 -30.72 10.74
N GLY A 377 3.99 -30.61 9.52
CA GLY A 377 2.61 -30.20 9.24
C GLY A 377 2.45 -28.73 8.89
N LEU A 378 3.45 -27.88 9.13
CA LEU A 378 3.44 -26.46 8.73
C LEU A 378 3.74 -26.34 7.23
N LYS A 379 3.05 -25.41 6.56
CA LYS A 379 3.28 -25.03 5.16
C LYS A 379 3.80 -23.60 5.10
N VAL A 380 4.97 -23.39 4.51
CA VAL A 380 5.62 -22.08 4.41
C VAL A 380 6.02 -21.78 2.99
N CYS A 381 5.66 -20.60 2.49
CA CYS A 381 6.27 -20.03 1.29
C CYS A 381 7.38 -19.07 1.70
N ILE A 382 8.58 -19.31 1.18
CA ILE A 382 9.70 -18.37 1.28
C ILE A 382 9.73 -17.57 -0.02
N ASP A 383 9.76 -16.25 0.10
CA ASP A 383 9.86 -15.34 -1.02
C ASP A 383 11.21 -14.62 -0.97
N PRO A 384 12.21 -15.04 -1.78
CA PRO A 384 13.43 -14.25 -1.95
C PRO A 384 13.11 -12.98 -2.72
N GLY A 385 13.17 -11.81 -2.08
CA GLY A 385 12.83 -10.53 -2.70
C GLY A 385 13.68 -10.22 -3.93
N HIS A 386 13.13 -9.41 -4.85
CA HIS A 386 13.77 -9.04 -6.12
C HIS A 386 14.09 -10.24 -7.03
N GLY A 387 14.93 -10.05 -8.05
CA GLY A 387 15.37 -11.09 -9.00
C GLY A 387 15.21 -10.63 -10.44
N GLY A 388 15.97 -11.25 -11.35
CA GLY A 388 15.98 -10.91 -12.76
C GLY A 388 16.38 -9.46 -13.02
N THR A 389 15.51 -8.69 -13.67
CA THR A 389 15.73 -7.27 -13.97
C THR A 389 15.62 -6.36 -12.73
N GLU A 390 14.96 -6.82 -11.68
CA GLU A 390 14.78 -6.09 -10.41
C GLU A 390 15.84 -6.54 -9.39
N SER A 391 17.04 -5.97 -9.50
CA SER A 391 18.19 -6.35 -8.66
C SER A 391 18.07 -5.98 -7.18
N GLY A 392 17.15 -5.09 -6.81
CA GLY A 392 17.14 -4.45 -5.48
C GLY A 392 18.35 -3.53 -5.28
N ALA A 393 18.80 -3.37 -4.06
CA ALA A 393 19.99 -2.58 -3.73
C ALA A 393 21.26 -3.21 -4.29
N LEU A 394 22.22 -2.33 -4.69
CA LEU A 394 23.52 -2.76 -5.17
C LEU A 394 24.58 -2.53 -4.09
N GLY A 395 25.26 -3.60 -3.70
CA GLY A 395 26.36 -3.54 -2.74
C GLY A 395 27.67 -3.00 -3.32
N PRO A 396 28.62 -2.57 -2.48
CA PRO A 396 29.88 -1.96 -2.91
C PRO A 396 30.75 -2.82 -3.82
N SER A 397 30.70 -4.15 -3.71
CA SER A 397 31.43 -5.08 -4.59
C SER A 397 30.66 -5.48 -5.85
N GLY A 398 29.44 -4.97 -6.04
CA GLY A 398 28.60 -5.29 -7.18
C GLY A 398 27.65 -6.47 -6.96
N ILE A 399 27.63 -7.10 -5.79
CA ILE A 399 26.65 -8.13 -5.43
C ILE A 399 25.32 -7.43 -5.13
N THR A 400 24.25 -7.97 -5.69
CA THR A 400 22.90 -7.38 -5.58
C THR A 400 22.15 -7.89 -4.34
N GLU A 401 21.16 -7.13 -3.91
CA GLU A 401 20.21 -7.57 -2.88
C GLU A 401 19.51 -8.87 -3.29
N ALA A 402 19.12 -9.01 -4.56
CA ALA A 402 18.47 -10.21 -5.09
C ALA A 402 19.30 -11.49 -4.88
N GLU A 403 20.63 -11.40 -5.12
CA GLU A 403 21.58 -12.52 -4.90
C GLU A 403 21.67 -12.89 -3.40
N ILE A 404 21.77 -11.88 -2.54
CA ILE A 404 21.86 -12.06 -1.08
C ILE A 404 20.56 -12.67 -0.54
N ASN A 405 19.40 -12.14 -0.95
CA ASN A 405 18.08 -12.63 -0.55
C ASN A 405 17.91 -14.11 -0.90
N LEU A 406 18.27 -14.49 -2.12
CA LEU A 406 18.19 -15.88 -2.58
C LEU A 406 19.13 -16.80 -1.78
N ALA A 407 20.37 -16.36 -1.51
CA ALA A 407 21.34 -17.14 -0.76
C ALA A 407 20.88 -17.43 0.69
N ILE A 408 20.29 -16.44 1.36
CA ILE A 408 19.72 -16.60 2.72
C ILE A 408 18.47 -17.50 2.67
N ALA A 409 17.58 -17.27 1.71
CA ALA A 409 16.33 -18.01 1.57
C ALA A 409 16.53 -19.50 1.29
N LEU A 410 17.50 -19.87 0.45
CA LEU A 410 17.86 -21.27 0.19
C LEU A 410 18.37 -21.98 1.45
N LYS A 411 19.16 -21.29 2.29
CA LYS A 411 19.61 -21.84 3.57
C LYS A 411 18.44 -22.01 4.55
N LEU A 412 17.52 -21.03 4.58
CA LEU A 412 16.30 -21.12 5.40
C LEU A 412 15.42 -22.29 4.96
N LYS A 413 15.23 -22.49 3.64
CA LYS A 413 14.52 -23.66 3.08
C LYS A 413 15.08 -24.95 3.63
N THR A 414 16.38 -25.17 3.50
CA THR A 414 17.06 -26.40 3.97
C THR A 414 16.82 -26.64 5.46
N LEU A 415 16.90 -25.60 6.28
CA LEU A 415 16.67 -25.70 7.72
C LEU A 415 15.21 -26.03 8.07
N LEU A 416 14.26 -25.41 7.36
CA LEU A 416 12.84 -25.65 7.60
C LEU A 416 12.41 -27.05 7.15
N GLU A 417 12.89 -27.52 6.00
CA GLU A 417 12.64 -28.89 5.52
C GLU A 417 13.20 -29.94 6.49
N ALA A 418 14.37 -29.70 7.08
CA ALA A 418 14.94 -30.57 8.12
C ALA A 418 14.07 -30.61 9.40
N ASP A 419 13.32 -29.54 9.70
CA ASP A 419 12.35 -29.49 10.80
C ASP A 419 10.93 -29.94 10.37
N GLY A 420 10.78 -30.55 9.17
CA GLY A 420 9.55 -31.17 8.68
C GLY A 420 8.54 -30.21 8.06
N VAL A 421 8.92 -28.98 7.76
CA VAL A 421 8.05 -28.01 7.10
C VAL A 421 7.90 -28.34 5.63
N ASN A 422 6.68 -28.25 5.11
CA ASN A 422 6.42 -28.25 3.66
C ASN A 422 6.73 -26.84 3.12
N VAL A 423 7.87 -26.71 2.42
CA VAL A 423 8.37 -25.42 1.94
C VAL A 423 8.16 -25.29 0.44
N CYS A 424 7.55 -24.16 0.01
CA CYS A 424 7.63 -23.68 -1.36
C CYS A 424 8.40 -22.37 -1.43
N MET A 425 8.90 -22.01 -2.61
CA MET A 425 9.61 -20.76 -2.86
C MET A 425 9.08 -20.06 -4.10
N THR A 426 8.95 -18.76 -4.06
CA THR A 426 8.50 -17.96 -5.21
C THR A 426 9.49 -17.95 -6.36
N ARG A 427 10.79 -18.08 -6.04
CA ARG A 427 11.89 -18.32 -6.99
C ARG A 427 13.00 -19.12 -6.31
N THR A 428 13.72 -19.91 -7.10
CA THR A 428 14.90 -20.69 -6.66
C THR A 428 16.17 -20.33 -7.42
N GLU A 429 16.06 -19.42 -8.37
CA GLU A 429 17.15 -18.88 -9.19
C GLU A 429 16.93 -17.39 -9.44
N ASP A 430 17.82 -16.73 -10.17
CA ASP A 430 17.72 -15.31 -10.47
C ASP A 430 16.77 -15.06 -11.65
N THR A 431 15.49 -14.96 -11.35
CA THR A 431 14.39 -14.78 -12.33
C THR A 431 13.47 -13.65 -11.90
N ASP A 432 12.85 -13.00 -12.91
CA ASP A 432 11.79 -12.04 -12.69
C ASP A 432 10.52 -12.74 -12.19
N VAL A 433 9.98 -12.28 -11.07
CA VAL A 433 8.67 -12.70 -10.54
C VAL A 433 7.94 -11.45 -10.07
N SER A 434 6.79 -11.17 -10.65
CA SER A 434 6.01 -9.99 -10.28
C SER A 434 5.54 -10.04 -8.81
N LEU A 435 5.27 -8.89 -8.21
CA LEU A 435 4.77 -8.85 -6.82
C LEU A 435 3.43 -9.58 -6.67
N GLN A 436 2.59 -9.58 -7.70
CA GLN A 436 1.31 -10.27 -7.67
C GLN A 436 1.52 -11.79 -7.76
N ASP A 437 2.35 -12.26 -8.71
CA ASP A 437 2.63 -13.69 -8.87
C ASP A 437 3.19 -14.34 -7.61
N ARG A 438 4.01 -13.59 -6.84
CA ARG A 438 4.54 -14.07 -5.54
C ARG A 438 3.42 -14.32 -4.53
N VAL A 439 2.45 -13.42 -4.46
CA VAL A 439 1.28 -13.53 -3.57
C VAL A 439 0.38 -14.67 -4.01
N ASP A 440 0.07 -14.73 -5.32
CA ASP A 440 -0.79 -15.75 -5.92
C ASP A 440 -0.19 -17.13 -5.74
N PHE A 441 1.11 -17.27 -5.99
CA PHE A 441 1.84 -18.52 -5.77
C PHE A 441 1.70 -19.02 -4.32
N ALA A 442 1.88 -18.15 -3.33
CA ALA A 442 1.72 -18.52 -1.92
C ALA A 442 0.27 -18.90 -1.56
N ARG A 443 -0.71 -18.18 -2.10
CA ARG A 443 -2.14 -18.46 -1.92
C ARG A 443 -2.52 -19.82 -2.52
N ASP A 444 -2.11 -20.08 -3.76
CA ASP A 444 -2.48 -21.31 -4.49
C ASP A 444 -1.88 -22.57 -3.83
N HIS A 445 -0.73 -22.41 -3.17
CA HIS A 445 -0.14 -23.47 -2.33
C HIS A 445 -0.79 -23.59 -0.95
N LYS A 446 -1.80 -22.74 -0.63
CA LYS A 446 -2.54 -22.73 0.64
C LYS A 446 -1.61 -22.75 1.86
N VAL A 447 -0.54 -21.94 1.81
CA VAL A 447 0.47 -21.90 2.88
C VAL A 447 -0.08 -21.27 4.17
N ASP A 448 0.55 -21.59 5.29
CA ASP A 448 0.23 -21.00 6.59
C ASP A 448 0.96 -19.68 6.80
N LEU A 449 2.21 -19.62 6.33
CA LEU A 449 3.07 -18.45 6.43
C LEU A 449 3.67 -18.10 5.07
N LEU A 450 3.69 -16.81 4.76
CA LEU A 450 4.51 -16.21 3.70
C LEU A 450 5.62 -15.38 4.35
N ILE A 451 6.87 -15.76 4.09
CA ILE A 451 8.05 -15.10 4.63
C ILE A 451 8.88 -14.55 3.48
N SER A 452 8.80 -13.23 3.28
CA SER A 452 9.60 -12.53 2.28
C SER A 452 10.92 -12.09 2.90
N VAL A 453 12.04 -12.44 2.25
CA VAL A 453 13.41 -12.18 2.71
C VAL A 453 14.01 -11.06 1.86
N HIS A 454 14.38 -9.97 2.51
CA HIS A 454 14.97 -8.77 1.95
C HIS A 454 16.17 -8.28 2.75
N ASN A 455 16.93 -7.38 2.17
CA ASN A 455 18.00 -6.63 2.80
C ASN A 455 17.88 -5.15 2.43
N ASN A 456 17.87 -4.32 3.44
CA ASN A 456 17.47 -2.93 3.34
C ASN A 456 18.51 -2.03 2.65
N ALA A 457 18.04 -0.90 2.16
CA ALA A 457 18.85 0.22 1.72
C ALA A 457 18.30 1.53 2.27
N LEU A 458 19.04 2.62 2.14
CA LEU A 458 18.59 3.94 2.55
C LEU A 458 18.37 4.84 1.32
N PRO A 459 17.37 5.71 1.37
CA PRO A 459 17.22 6.76 0.37
C PRO A 459 18.36 7.78 0.48
N ASP A 460 18.57 8.52 -0.59
CA ASP A 460 19.58 9.57 -0.65
C ASP A 460 19.51 10.54 0.52
N GLY A 461 20.68 10.89 1.05
CA GLY A 461 20.82 11.85 2.14
C GLY A 461 20.70 11.28 3.55
N ARG A 462 20.49 9.97 3.70
CA ARG A 462 20.54 9.27 4.98
C ARG A 462 21.94 8.70 5.21
N ASP A 463 22.32 8.56 6.47
CA ASP A 463 23.64 8.10 6.87
C ASP A 463 23.60 6.61 7.25
N PRO A 464 24.15 5.68 6.43
CA PRO A 464 24.11 4.26 6.71
C PRO A 464 24.95 3.82 7.91
N LEU A 465 25.82 4.68 8.43
CA LEU A 465 26.55 4.41 9.68
C LEU A 465 25.71 4.70 10.93
N LYS A 466 24.59 5.42 10.78
CA LYS A 466 23.66 5.75 11.86
C LYS A 466 22.34 5.01 11.77
N GLU A 467 21.91 4.72 10.56
CA GLU A 467 20.64 4.07 10.27
C GLU A 467 20.88 2.73 9.60
N HIS A 468 20.94 1.69 10.40
CA HIS A 468 21.18 0.33 9.96
C HIS A 468 20.64 -0.67 11.00
N GLY A 469 20.60 -1.97 10.69
CA GLY A 469 20.14 -3.00 11.61
C GLY A 469 19.00 -3.87 11.04
N THR A 470 18.30 -4.59 11.90
CA THR A 470 17.27 -5.56 11.54
C THR A 470 15.87 -5.01 11.81
N SER A 471 14.97 -5.19 10.85
CA SER A 471 13.53 -4.92 11.02
C SER A 471 12.66 -5.99 10.37
N THR A 472 11.39 -6.01 10.73
CA THR A 472 10.37 -6.80 10.06
C THR A 472 9.17 -5.93 9.73
N TYR A 473 8.45 -6.29 8.68
CA TYR A 473 7.27 -5.57 8.24
C TYR A 473 6.06 -6.50 8.20
N ARG A 474 4.92 -5.93 8.52
CA ARG A 474 3.60 -6.55 8.43
C ARG A 474 2.55 -5.54 8.00
N TYR A 475 1.45 -6.02 7.48
CA TYR A 475 0.27 -5.18 7.21
C TYR A 475 -0.95 -5.69 8.00
N GLN A 476 -1.27 -6.97 7.91
CA GLN A 476 -2.43 -7.54 8.58
C GLN A 476 -2.24 -7.68 10.10
N PRO A 477 -3.28 -7.46 10.91
CA PRO A 477 -3.24 -7.66 12.36
C PRO A 477 -2.77 -9.06 12.76
N GLN A 478 -3.22 -10.11 12.08
CA GLN A 478 -2.87 -11.52 12.36
C GLN A 478 -1.36 -11.80 12.33
N SER A 479 -0.58 -11.01 11.59
CA SER A 479 0.88 -11.18 11.44
C SER A 479 1.72 -10.44 12.49
N VAL A 480 1.09 -9.69 13.42
CA VAL A 480 1.79 -8.87 14.43
C VAL A 480 2.75 -9.68 15.29
N GLU A 481 2.27 -10.81 15.83
CA GLU A 481 3.06 -11.63 16.74
C GLU A 481 4.18 -12.35 16.01
N LEU A 482 3.92 -12.88 14.81
CA LEU A 482 4.93 -13.51 13.96
C LEU A 482 6.07 -12.52 13.63
N ALA A 483 5.72 -11.33 13.13
CA ALA A 483 6.71 -10.29 12.80
C ALA A 483 7.59 -9.92 14.01
N ARG A 484 6.96 -9.72 15.18
CA ARG A 484 7.67 -9.39 16.41
C ARG A 484 8.62 -10.51 16.87
N THR A 485 8.16 -11.76 16.80
CA THR A 485 8.93 -12.91 17.29
C THR A 485 10.13 -13.18 16.37
N LEU A 486 9.95 -13.14 15.06
CA LEU A 486 11.04 -13.25 14.09
C LEU A 486 12.07 -12.13 14.26
N LYS A 487 11.62 -10.88 14.37
CA LYS A 487 12.49 -9.73 14.61
C LYS A 487 13.32 -9.91 15.88
N ASN A 488 12.68 -10.30 16.99
CA ASN A 488 13.38 -10.50 18.27
C ASN A 488 14.47 -11.57 18.18
N SER A 489 14.18 -12.69 17.51
CA SER A 489 15.14 -13.77 17.29
C SER A 489 16.33 -13.30 16.44
N MET A 490 16.07 -12.66 15.31
CA MET A 490 17.12 -12.14 14.43
C MET A 490 18.02 -11.12 15.14
N VAL A 491 17.42 -10.12 15.80
CA VAL A 491 18.19 -9.09 16.56
C VAL A 491 19.08 -9.74 17.61
N LYS A 492 18.52 -10.67 18.40
CA LYS A 492 19.25 -11.36 19.47
C LYS A 492 20.44 -12.15 18.92
N GLU A 493 20.25 -12.90 17.84
CA GLU A 493 21.26 -13.81 17.32
C GLU A 493 22.26 -13.12 16.40
N LEU A 494 21.84 -12.15 15.58
CA LEU A 494 22.74 -11.45 14.67
C LEU A 494 23.53 -10.35 15.38
N GLY A 495 23.01 -9.80 16.48
CA GLY A 495 23.65 -8.72 17.23
C GLY A 495 23.55 -7.35 16.56
N LEU A 496 22.65 -7.21 15.58
CA LEU A 496 22.41 -5.95 14.87
C LEU A 496 21.42 -5.04 15.62
N PRO A 497 21.45 -3.73 15.38
CA PRO A 497 20.49 -2.79 15.96
C PRO A 497 19.03 -3.17 15.67
N ASP A 498 18.16 -3.00 16.66
CA ASP A 498 16.73 -3.28 16.56
C ASP A 498 15.98 -2.08 15.95
N LEU A 499 15.52 -2.22 14.72
CA LEU A 499 14.72 -1.22 14.02
C LEU A 499 13.22 -1.45 14.15
N GLY A 500 12.79 -2.51 14.86
CA GLY A 500 11.41 -2.78 15.21
C GLY A 500 10.64 -3.66 14.23
N ALA A 501 9.47 -4.14 14.70
CA ALA A 501 8.45 -4.76 13.86
C ALA A 501 7.46 -3.67 13.43
N ARG A 502 7.43 -3.34 12.14
CA ARG A 502 6.81 -2.14 11.59
C ARG A 502 5.52 -2.46 10.84
N TYR A 503 4.60 -1.50 10.83
CA TYR A 503 3.40 -1.54 10.00
C TYR A 503 3.67 -0.82 8.69
N GLN A 504 3.49 -1.52 7.56
CA GLN A 504 3.62 -0.92 6.23
C GLN A 504 2.81 -1.68 5.19
N ASN A 505 2.22 -0.93 4.24
CA ASN A 505 1.41 -1.48 3.16
C ASN A 505 2.30 -2.00 2.00
N LEU A 506 3.04 -3.08 2.25
CA LEU A 506 3.86 -3.76 1.26
C LEU A 506 3.09 -4.93 0.60
N ALA A 507 3.37 -5.22 -0.66
CA ALA A 507 2.66 -6.25 -1.42
C ALA A 507 2.68 -7.61 -0.69
N LEU A 508 3.85 -8.05 -0.25
CA LEU A 508 4.07 -9.34 0.41
C LEU A 508 3.57 -9.39 1.87
N CYS A 509 3.10 -8.25 2.42
CA CYS A 509 2.50 -8.18 3.76
C CYS A 509 0.97 -8.10 3.73
N ARG A 510 0.36 -7.83 2.55
CA ARG A 510 -1.10 -7.62 2.39
C ARG A 510 -1.95 -8.88 2.46
N PRO A 511 -1.50 -10.07 2.04
CA PRO A 511 -2.37 -11.25 2.02
C PRO A 511 -3.11 -11.46 3.33
N THR A 512 -4.41 -11.75 3.23
CA THR A 512 -5.27 -12.08 4.36
C THR A 512 -5.44 -13.60 4.54
N ALA A 513 -5.27 -14.37 3.46
CA ALA A 513 -5.45 -15.83 3.45
C ALA A 513 -4.39 -16.60 4.26
N MET A 514 -3.30 -15.95 4.66
CA MET A 514 -2.20 -16.50 5.45
C MET A 514 -1.57 -15.41 6.31
N GLN A 515 -0.74 -15.78 7.27
CA GLN A 515 0.11 -14.81 7.95
C GLN A 515 1.31 -14.46 7.06
N ALA A 516 1.51 -13.17 6.80
CA ALA A 516 2.52 -12.69 5.86
C ALA A 516 3.42 -11.64 6.51
N VAL A 517 4.73 -11.81 6.38
CA VAL A 517 5.75 -10.90 6.91
C VAL A 517 6.89 -10.71 5.92
N LEU A 518 7.48 -9.53 5.92
CA LEU A 518 8.70 -9.23 5.19
C LEU A 518 9.81 -8.94 6.21
N LEU A 519 10.97 -9.55 5.99
CA LEU A 519 12.14 -9.45 6.85
C LEU A 519 13.20 -8.60 6.15
N GLU A 520 13.64 -7.53 6.80
CA GLU A 520 14.81 -6.75 6.41
C GLU A 520 15.95 -7.18 7.34
N VAL A 521 16.79 -8.07 6.84
CA VAL A 521 17.78 -8.77 7.68
C VAL A 521 18.88 -7.82 8.13
N ALA A 522 19.44 -7.06 7.19
CA ALA A 522 20.51 -6.08 7.40
C ALA A 522 20.53 -5.07 6.24
N PHE A 523 21.46 -4.10 6.27
CA PHE A 523 21.56 -3.05 5.25
C PHE A 523 22.70 -3.30 4.27
N VAL A 524 22.36 -3.42 2.99
CA VAL A 524 23.33 -3.57 1.89
C VAL A 524 24.28 -2.37 1.77
N VAL A 525 23.83 -1.20 2.19
CA VAL A 525 24.59 0.06 2.10
C VAL A 525 25.45 0.36 3.34
N ASN A 526 25.32 -0.40 4.43
CA ASN A 526 26.19 -0.28 5.61
C ASN A 526 27.43 -1.16 5.42
N PRO A 527 28.67 -0.66 5.54
CA PRO A 527 29.90 -1.41 5.27
C PRO A 527 30.06 -2.68 6.08
N ASP A 528 29.78 -2.64 7.39
CA ASP A 528 29.95 -3.78 8.28
C ASP A 528 28.87 -4.84 8.05
N GLU A 529 27.61 -4.40 7.91
CA GLU A 529 26.51 -5.31 7.62
C GLU A 529 26.64 -5.93 6.22
N TYR A 530 27.14 -5.19 5.23
CA TYR A 530 27.42 -5.73 3.91
C TYR A 530 28.48 -6.84 3.94
N SER A 531 29.56 -6.66 4.69
CA SER A 531 30.56 -7.71 4.90
C SER A 531 29.94 -8.98 5.49
N HIS A 532 28.99 -8.82 6.40
CA HIS A 532 28.21 -9.93 6.93
C HIS A 532 27.32 -10.57 5.87
N LEU A 533 26.56 -9.77 5.12
CA LEU A 533 25.59 -10.23 4.13
C LEU A 533 26.21 -11.07 3.01
N ILE A 534 27.43 -10.77 2.59
CA ILE A 534 28.16 -11.56 1.56
C ILE A 534 28.91 -12.77 2.13
N ASN A 535 28.95 -12.93 3.45
CA ASN A 535 29.62 -14.04 4.12
C ASN A 535 28.67 -15.24 4.24
N ASN A 536 29.11 -16.41 3.72
CA ASN A 536 28.29 -17.62 3.67
C ASN A 536 27.91 -18.18 5.06
N GLU A 537 28.79 -18.07 6.05
CA GLU A 537 28.53 -18.53 7.42
C GLU A 537 27.55 -17.62 8.13
N TRP A 538 27.69 -16.31 7.90
CA TRP A 538 26.75 -15.34 8.46
C TRP A 538 25.35 -15.46 7.85
N GLN A 539 25.23 -15.71 6.54
CA GLN A 539 23.95 -16.01 5.89
C GLN A 539 23.27 -17.26 6.50
N ALA A 540 24.08 -18.31 6.83
CA ALA A 540 23.56 -19.49 7.51
C ALA A 540 23.08 -19.15 8.94
N LYS A 541 23.79 -18.27 9.65
CA LYS A 541 23.39 -17.76 10.96
C LYS A 541 22.09 -16.96 10.88
N ALA A 542 21.94 -16.12 9.84
CA ALA A 542 20.71 -15.37 9.59
C ALA A 542 19.51 -16.31 9.34
N ALA A 543 19.67 -17.31 8.47
CA ALA A 543 18.64 -18.31 8.23
C ALA A 543 18.28 -19.10 9.51
N LYS A 544 19.28 -19.45 10.33
CA LYS A 544 19.07 -20.14 11.60
C LYS A 544 18.29 -19.28 12.60
N SER A 545 18.58 -17.98 12.66
CA SER A 545 17.86 -17.05 13.53
C SER A 545 16.36 -16.93 13.16
N MET A 546 16.05 -17.01 11.86
CA MET A 546 14.67 -17.04 11.38
C MET A 546 13.96 -18.34 11.81
N LEU A 547 14.59 -19.50 11.62
CA LEU A 547 14.06 -20.77 12.13
C LEU A 547 13.81 -20.73 13.64
N ASN A 548 14.76 -20.23 14.43
CA ASN A 548 14.61 -20.14 15.88
C ASN A 548 13.44 -19.20 16.27
N GLY A 549 13.25 -18.10 15.51
CA GLY A 549 12.08 -17.24 15.65
C GLY A 549 10.78 -17.97 15.37
N MET A 550 10.71 -18.80 14.33
CA MET A 550 9.53 -19.62 14.03
C MET A 550 9.29 -20.67 15.13
N LEU A 551 10.33 -21.36 15.59
CA LEU A 551 10.22 -22.30 16.70
C LEU A 551 9.68 -21.62 17.96
N SER A 552 10.16 -20.42 18.27
CA SER A 552 9.65 -19.62 19.38
C SER A 552 8.18 -19.25 19.19
N TYR A 553 7.81 -18.83 17.97
CA TYR A 553 6.43 -18.47 17.64
C TYR A 553 5.44 -19.62 17.86
N PHE A 554 5.86 -20.84 17.55
CA PHE A 554 5.07 -22.05 17.76
C PHE A 554 5.25 -22.70 19.14
N GLY A 555 6.10 -22.14 20.03
CA GLY A 555 6.39 -22.72 21.34
C GLY A 555 7.12 -24.07 21.27
N ARG A 556 8.03 -24.23 20.29
CA ARG A 556 8.72 -25.49 19.98
C ARG A 556 10.25 -25.36 20.01
N GLN A 557 10.74 -24.49 20.90
CA GLN A 557 12.18 -24.27 21.11
C GLN A 557 12.87 -25.49 21.75
#